data_1a0bc67586948c58c5b2c713d8ed9100
#
_entry.id   1a0bc67586948c58c5b2c713d8ed9100
#
_cell.length_a   1.000
_cell.length_b   1.000
_cell.length_c   1.000
_cell.angle_alpha   90.00
_cell.angle_beta   90.00
_cell.angle_gamma   90.00
#
_symmetry.space_group_name_H-M   'P 1'
#
loop_
_entity.id
_entity.type
_entity.pdbx_description
1 polymer ?
#
loop_
_entity_poly.entity_id
_entity_poly.type
_entity_poly.pdbx_seq_one_letter_code
_entity_poly.pdbx_strand_id
1 'polypeptide(L)'
;MQNKYLMVFCSCPDKVVADRLSQALVEERLAACVSQVPGLTSVYWWEGKVHRDEEVLLLVKTTGQRLVNLTARIEALHPYEVPEIVAVPLDGGSERYLAWLGQTVATGGPDPESGVS
;
A
#
# COMPACT_ATOMS: atom_id res chain seq x y z
N MET A 1 8.21 -18.95 0.66
CA MET A 1 8.78 -18.12 1.72
C MET A 1 8.35 -16.69 1.57
N GLN A 2 8.00 -16.07 2.66
CA GLN A 2 7.48 -14.72 2.65
C GLN A 2 8.64 -13.72 2.66
N ASN A 3 8.57 -12.73 1.77
CA ASN A 3 9.57 -11.67 1.75
C ASN A 3 9.34 -10.71 2.90
N LYS A 4 10.42 -10.19 3.46
CA LYS A 4 10.33 -9.32 4.63
C LYS A 4 9.75 -7.96 4.28
N TYR A 5 10.27 -7.32 3.23
CA TYR A 5 9.85 -5.97 2.86
C TYR A 5 9.21 -5.98 1.47
N LEU A 6 8.12 -5.24 1.32
CA LEU A 6 7.36 -5.22 0.08
C LEU A 6 7.00 -3.80 -0.33
N MET A 7 6.91 -3.61 -1.65
CA MET A 7 6.24 -2.45 -2.25
C MET A 7 4.94 -2.96 -2.85
N VAL A 8 3.81 -2.38 -2.43
CA VAL A 8 2.51 -2.75 -2.98
C VAL A 8 2.01 -1.62 -3.87
N PHE A 9 1.55 -1.98 -5.06
CA PHE A 9 0.98 -1.04 -6.02
C PHE A 9 -0.53 -1.13 -5.95
N CYS A 10 -1.19 0.02 -5.89
CA CYS A 10 -2.64 0.10 -5.90
C CYS A 10 -3.04 1.36 -6.64
N SER A 11 -3.87 1.24 -7.69
CA SER A 11 -4.33 2.41 -8.42
C SER A 11 -5.70 2.83 -7.91
N CYS A 12 -5.93 4.14 -7.87
CA CYS A 12 -7.15 4.74 -7.35
C CYS A 12 -7.77 5.65 -8.39
N PRO A 13 -9.10 5.77 -8.40
CA PRO A 13 -9.76 6.59 -9.43
C PRO A 13 -9.48 8.08 -9.31
N ASP A 14 -9.19 8.56 -8.10
CA ASP A 14 -8.99 10.00 -7.90
C ASP A 14 -8.24 10.26 -6.59
N LYS A 15 -7.97 11.53 -6.34
CA LYS A 15 -7.23 11.98 -5.18
C LYS A 15 -7.96 11.71 -3.87
N VAL A 16 -9.28 11.80 -3.88
CA VAL A 16 -10.08 11.60 -2.67
C VAL A 16 -9.93 10.18 -2.16
N VAL A 17 -10.05 9.19 -3.07
CA VAL A 17 -9.87 7.79 -2.71
C VAL A 17 -8.42 7.54 -2.31
N ALA A 18 -7.48 8.10 -3.06
CA ALA A 18 -6.04 7.93 -2.75
C ALA A 18 -5.71 8.45 -1.35
N ASP A 19 -6.24 9.63 -0.99
CA ASP A 19 -6.00 10.20 0.34
C ASP A 19 -6.61 9.33 1.44
N ARG A 20 -7.83 8.87 1.21
CA ARG A 20 -8.51 8.03 2.21
C ARG A 20 -7.76 6.73 2.47
N LEU A 21 -7.35 6.05 1.40
CA LEU A 21 -6.60 4.82 1.54
C LEU A 21 -5.25 5.07 2.20
N SER A 22 -4.53 6.08 1.74
CA SER A 22 -3.21 6.40 2.29
C SER A 22 -3.28 6.64 3.79
N GLN A 23 -4.24 7.46 4.21
CA GLN A 23 -4.39 7.82 5.62
C GLN A 23 -4.74 6.59 6.46
N ALA A 24 -5.71 5.81 6.02
CA ALA A 24 -6.16 4.64 6.78
C ALA A 24 -5.04 3.60 6.91
N LEU A 25 -4.34 3.31 5.83
CA LEU A 25 -3.30 2.28 5.86
C LEU A 25 -2.16 2.65 6.80
N VAL A 26 -1.78 3.92 6.81
CA VAL A 26 -0.69 4.36 7.67
C VAL A 26 -1.15 4.45 9.13
N GLU A 27 -2.33 5.01 9.38
CA GLU A 27 -2.85 5.13 10.75
C GLU A 27 -3.02 3.77 11.40
N GLU A 28 -3.45 2.77 10.64
CA GLU A 28 -3.69 1.43 11.16
C GLU A 28 -2.43 0.57 11.14
N ARG A 29 -1.30 1.14 10.79
CA ARG A 29 0.02 0.48 10.75
C ARG A 29 0.05 -0.73 9.83
N LEU A 30 -0.76 -0.69 8.81
CA LEU A 30 -0.71 -1.68 7.74
C LEU A 30 0.37 -1.32 6.73
N ALA A 31 0.72 -0.05 6.66
CA ALA A 31 1.79 0.45 5.84
C ALA A 31 2.62 1.44 6.64
N ALA A 32 3.93 1.46 6.40
CA ALA A 32 4.80 2.43 7.02
C ALA A 32 4.73 3.77 6.30
N CYS A 33 4.50 3.71 5.01
CA CYS A 33 4.53 4.90 4.16
C CYS A 33 3.72 4.62 2.91
N VAL A 34 2.95 5.60 2.46
CA VAL A 34 2.24 5.54 1.19
C VAL A 34 2.57 6.80 0.41
N SER A 35 3.15 6.63 -0.78
CA SER A 35 3.42 7.75 -1.67
C SER A 35 2.41 7.72 -2.81
N GLN A 36 1.99 8.87 -3.27
CA GLN A 36 1.01 8.97 -4.35
C GLN A 36 1.67 9.53 -5.60
N VAL A 37 1.40 8.89 -6.74
CA VAL A 37 1.86 9.35 -8.04
C VAL A 37 0.62 9.71 -8.86
N PRO A 38 0.34 11.00 -9.06
CA PRO A 38 -0.82 11.41 -9.85
C PRO A 38 -0.52 11.34 -11.34
N GLY A 39 -1.55 11.47 -12.15
CA GLY A 39 -1.37 11.56 -13.59
C GLY A 39 -1.13 10.26 -14.31
N LEU A 40 -1.48 9.15 -13.68
CA LEU A 40 -1.36 7.83 -14.28
C LEU A 40 -2.51 7.62 -15.26
N THR A 41 -2.22 7.12 -16.45
CA THR A 41 -3.26 6.70 -17.39
C THR A 41 -3.22 5.19 -17.46
N SER A 42 -4.36 4.55 -17.18
CA SER A 42 -4.47 3.09 -17.22
C SER A 42 -5.36 2.68 -18.37
N VAL A 43 -4.92 1.68 -19.13
CA VAL A 43 -5.69 1.12 -20.23
C VAL A 43 -5.86 -0.37 -19.93
N TYR A 44 -7.11 -0.84 -19.89
CA TYR A 44 -7.35 -2.20 -19.39
C TYR A 44 -8.66 -2.78 -19.91
N TRP A 45 -8.76 -4.10 -19.84
CA TRP A 45 -9.98 -4.81 -20.19
C TRP A 45 -10.89 -4.93 -18.97
N TRP A 46 -12.17 -4.58 -19.16
CA TRP A 46 -13.17 -4.76 -18.12
C TRP A 46 -14.52 -4.96 -18.78
N GLU A 47 -15.19 -6.03 -18.40
CA GLU A 47 -16.53 -6.36 -18.89
C GLU A 47 -16.61 -6.34 -20.41
N GLY A 48 -15.64 -6.98 -21.06
CA GLY A 48 -15.67 -7.22 -22.48
C GLY A 48 -15.22 -6.08 -23.36
N LYS A 49 -14.68 -5.00 -22.77
CA LYS A 49 -14.18 -3.89 -23.59
C LYS A 49 -12.98 -3.21 -22.95
N VAL A 50 -12.29 -2.43 -23.76
CA VAL A 50 -11.11 -1.69 -23.33
C VAL A 50 -11.54 -0.37 -22.72
N HIS A 51 -11.04 -0.07 -21.54
CA HIS A 51 -11.28 1.18 -20.83
C HIS A 51 -9.98 1.97 -20.74
N ARG A 52 -10.13 3.27 -20.60
CA ARG A 52 -8.99 4.18 -20.44
C ARG A 52 -9.35 5.22 -19.39
N ASP A 53 -8.64 5.21 -18.26
CA ASP A 53 -8.95 6.09 -17.14
C ASP A 53 -7.70 6.75 -16.62
N GLU A 54 -7.86 7.95 -16.08
CA GLU A 54 -6.80 8.59 -15.32
C GLU A 54 -6.91 8.16 -13.87
N GLU A 55 -5.76 7.87 -13.27
CA GLU A 55 -5.73 7.32 -11.92
C GLU A 55 -4.57 7.89 -11.13
N VAL A 56 -4.61 7.65 -9.82
CA VAL A 56 -3.50 7.95 -8.90
C VAL A 56 -2.92 6.63 -8.46
N LEU A 57 -1.61 6.49 -8.60
CA LEU A 57 -0.93 5.27 -8.18
C LEU A 57 -0.43 5.41 -6.75
N LEU A 58 -0.77 4.44 -5.90
CA LEU A 58 -0.21 4.37 -4.56
C LEU A 58 1.00 3.44 -4.56
N LEU A 59 2.09 3.92 -3.96
CA LEU A 59 3.27 3.12 -3.69
C LEU A 59 3.28 2.88 -2.18
N VAL A 60 2.91 1.67 -1.78
CA VAL A 60 2.69 1.32 -0.37
C VAL A 60 3.85 0.49 0.13
N LYS A 61 4.59 0.98 1.14
CA LYS A 61 5.71 0.24 1.70
C LYS A 61 5.27 -0.45 2.98
N THR A 62 5.46 -1.77 2.99
CA THR A 62 5.00 -2.59 4.10
C THR A 62 5.87 -3.83 4.24
N THR A 63 5.44 -4.79 5.03
CA THR A 63 6.13 -6.07 5.19
C THR A 63 5.23 -7.21 4.76
N GLY A 64 5.84 -8.38 4.53
CA GLY A 64 5.08 -9.57 4.17
C GLY A 64 4.07 -9.97 5.24
N GLN A 65 4.38 -9.74 6.51
CA GLN A 65 3.47 -10.06 7.59
C GLN A 65 2.15 -9.28 7.52
N ARG A 66 2.20 -8.06 6.96
CA ARG A 66 1.02 -7.21 6.92
C ARG A 66 0.22 -7.33 5.62
N LEU A 67 0.75 -8.08 4.64
CA LEU A 67 0.16 -8.07 3.30
C LEU A 67 -1.29 -8.55 3.27
N VAL A 68 -1.62 -9.60 4.00
CA VAL A 68 -2.99 -10.14 4.01
C VAL A 68 -3.95 -9.10 4.58
N ASN A 69 -3.61 -8.51 5.72
CA ASN A 69 -4.48 -7.51 6.36
C ASN A 69 -4.54 -6.23 5.54
N LEU A 70 -3.44 -5.83 4.94
CA LEU A 70 -3.40 -4.65 4.07
C LEU A 70 -4.33 -4.85 2.87
N THR A 71 -4.24 -6.00 2.23
CA THR A 71 -5.08 -6.32 1.07
C THR A 71 -6.55 -6.27 1.44
N ALA A 72 -6.92 -6.91 2.57
CA ALA A 72 -8.31 -6.91 3.02
C ALA A 72 -8.81 -5.49 3.30
N ARG A 73 -7.96 -4.65 3.88
CA ARG A 73 -8.36 -3.28 4.20
C ARG A 73 -8.56 -2.44 2.94
N ILE A 74 -7.66 -2.59 1.96
CA ILE A 74 -7.83 -1.88 0.69
C ILE A 74 -9.14 -2.32 0.03
N GLU A 75 -9.39 -3.63 -0.01
CA GLU A 75 -10.61 -4.13 -0.65
C GLU A 75 -11.87 -3.59 0.03
N ALA A 76 -11.83 -3.41 1.35
CA ALA A 76 -12.98 -2.88 2.08
C ALA A 76 -13.25 -1.40 1.79
N LEU A 77 -12.20 -0.64 1.48
CA LEU A 77 -12.31 0.82 1.31
C LEU A 77 -12.34 1.27 -0.15
N HIS A 78 -11.84 0.43 -1.05
CA HIS A 78 -11.69 0.81 -2.45
C HIS A 78 -13.05 0.73 -3.17
N PRO A 79 -13.38 1.71 -4.04
CA PRO A 79 -14.67 1.70 -4.74
C PRO A 79 -14.76 0.69 -5.87
N TYR A 80 -13.63 0.18 -6.37
CA TYR A 80 -13.66 -0.80 -7.46
C TYR A 80 -14.06 -2.18 -6.93
N GLU A 81 -14.75 -2.93 -7.77
CA GLU A 81 -15.10 -4.31 -7.46
C GLU A 81 -13.83 -5.17 -7.37
N VAL A 82 -12.88 -4.94 -8.27
CA VAL A 82 -11.61 -5.69 -8.29
C VAL A 82 -10.46 -4.67 -8.37
N PRO A 83 -10.02 -4.15 -7.21
CA PRO A 83 -8.92 -3.19 -7.24
C PRO A 83 -7.59 -3.87 -7.53
N GLU A 84 -6.68 -3.12 -8.14
CA GLU A 84 -5.32 -3.59 -8.34
C GLU A 84 -4.57 -3.55 -7.02
N ILE A 85 -4.10 -4.71 -6.56
CA ILE A 85 -3.29 -4.81 -5.35
C ILE A 85 -2.23 -5.85 -5.65
N VAL A 86 -1.03 -5.39 -6.01
CA VAL A 86 0.06 -6.30 -6.35
C VAL A 86 1.32 -5.90 -5.60
N ALA A 87 2.08 -6.88 -5.17
CA ALA A 87 3.26 -6.65 -4.35
C ALA A 87 4.51 -7.13 -5.05
N VAL A 88 5.59 -6.36 -4.87
CA VAL A 88 6.91 -6.79 -5.30
C VAL A 88 7.85 -6.77 -4.09
N PRO A 89 8.81 -7.70 -4.02
CA PRO A 89 9.76 -7.69 -2.92
C PRO A 89 10.77 -6.57 -3.06
N LEU A 90 11.20 -6.02 -1.93
CA LEU A 90 12.28 -5.06 -1.87
C LEU A 90 13.53 -5.83 -1.45
N ASP A 91 14.43 -6.06 -2.40
CA ASP A 91 15.62 -6.89 -2.18
C ASP A 91 16.68 -6.18 -1.35
N GLY A 92 16.71 -4.87 -1.36
CA GLY A 92 17.72 -4.13 -0.64
C GLY A 92 17.37 -2.68 -0.51
N GLY A 93 18.20 -1.96 0.22
CA GLY A 93 18.02 -0.53 0.44
C GLY A 93 18.79 -0.10 1.67
N SER A 94 18.56 1.13 2.08
CA SER A 94 19.17 1.68 3.30
C SER A 94 18.76 0.84 4.50
N GLU A 95 19.73 0.38 5.29
CA GLU A 95 19.44 -0.42 6.49
C GLU A 95 18.57 0.34 7.46
N ARG A 96 18.84 1.63 7.63
CA ARG A 96 18.06 2.46 8.54
C ARG A 96 16.62 2.59 8.07
N TYR A 97 16.41 2.80 6.78
CA TYR A 97 15.08 2.95 6.24
C TYR A 97 14.28 1.65 6.38
N LEU A 98 14.91 0.52 6.03
CA LEU A 98 14.23 -0.77 6.11
C LEU A 98 13.92 -1.16 7.56
N ALA A 99 14.83 -0.83 8.49
CA ALA A 99 14.58 -1.07 9.90
C ALA A 99 13.40 -0.24 10.39
N TRP A 100 13.35 1.03 10.00
CA TRP A 100 12.23 1.90 10.34
C TRP A 100 10.91 1.35 9.78
N LEU A 101 10.95 0.89 8.53
CA LEU A 101 9.77 0.33 7.88
C LEU A 101 9.25 -0.86 8.67
N GLY A 102 10.13 -1.81 8.98
CA GLY A 102 9.75 -3.02 9.69
C GLY A 102 9.20 -2.73 11.08
N GLN A 103 9.84 -1.83 11.81
CA GLN A 103 9.41 -1.48 13.16
C GLN A 103 8.07 -0.77 13.17
N THR A 104 7.83 0.06 12.17
CA THR A 104 6.61 0.86 12.11
C THR A 104 5.37 -0.02 11.97
N VAL A 105 5.48 -1.13 11.22
CA VAL A 105 4.33 -2.01 10.97
C VAL A 105 4.42 -3.33 11.75
N ALA A 106 5.36 -3.46 12.66
CA ALA A 106 5.53 -4.70 13.40
C ALA A 106 4.30 -5.04 14.23
N THR A 107 3.88 -6.31 14.19
CA THR A 107 2.77 -6.78 15.00
C THR A 107 3.29 -7.34 16.30
N GLY A 108 2.58 -7.04 17.38
CA GLY A 108 2.93 -7.57 18.69
C GLY A 108 4.12 -6.87 19.36
N GLY A 109 4.71 -5.90 18.68
CA GLY A 109 5.79 -5.13 19.25
C GLY A 109 5.29 -3.82 19.81
N PRO A 110 6.16 -3.09 20.51
CA PRO A 110 5.77 -1.80 21.06
C PRO A 110 5.51 -0.82 19.92
N ASP A 111 4.59 0.12 20.18
CA ASP A 111 4.30 1.20 19.25
C ASP A 111 5.54 2.09 19.15
N PRO A 112 6.10 2.30 17.93
CA PRO A 112 7.29 3.13 17.80
C PRO A 112 7.13 4.55 18.31
N GLU A 113 5.90 5.02 18.44
CA GLU A 113 5.64 6.37 18.90
C GLU A 113 5.32 6.44 20.37
N SER A 114 5.06 5.27 20.98
CA SER A 114 4.71 5.27 22.39
C SER A 114 5.89 4.88 23.21
N GLY A 115 6.47 5.39 23.96
CA GLY A 115 7.48 4.93 24.84
C GLY A 115 8.86 4.80 24.25
N VAL A 116 8.98 4.72 22.98
CA VAL A 116 10.29 4.62 22.36
C VAL A 116 10.69 5.87 21.66
N SER A 117 9.76 6.63 21.31
CA SER A 117 10.05 7.88 20.63
C SER A 117 10.62 8.87 21.59
#